data_3ac4ef59e6a7563cf1084911e1092ec5
#
_entry.id   3ac4ef59e6a7563cf1084911e1092ec5
#
_cell.length_a   1.000
_cell.length_b   1.000
_cell.length_c   1.000
_cell.angle_alpha   90.00
_cell.angle_beta   90.00
_cell.angle_gamma   90.00
#
_symmetry.space_group_name_H-M   'P 1'
#
loop_
_entity.id
_entity.type
_entity.pdbx_description
1 polymer ?
#
loop_
_entity_poly.entity_id
_entity_poly.type
_entity_poly.pdbx_seq_one_letter_code
_entity_poly.pdbx_strand_id
1 'polypeptide(L)'
;MSERIIKWGFIGCGEVTKYKSGPAFQKIENSEVVAVMSRNGDKAKTYAKERGIPKWYDDAQELIDDEEVNAVYIATPPSSHATYAIMSMKAGKPVYIEKPMAVTYEECCRINAFPKKRVFHVCCVLPPLFCLLPKGKVTGR
;
A
#
# COMPACT_ATOMS: atom_id res chain seq x y z
N MET A 1 -26.95 -5.43 4.38
CA MET A 1 -25.49 -5.66 4.41
C MET A 1 -24.80 -4.31 4.55
N SER A 2 -24.07 -4.12 5.61
CA SER A 2 -23.26 -2.91 5.75
C SER A 2 -22.11 -2.97 4.75
N GLU A 3 -22.04 -2.00 3.86
CA GLU A 3 -20.92 -1.86 2.96
C GLU A 3 -19.65 -1.59 3.78
N ARG A 4 -18.61 -2.38 3.55
CA ARG A 4 -17.35 -2.24 4.26
C ARG A 4 -16.62 -1.02 3.75
N ILE A 5 -16.41 -0.04 4.60
CA ILE A 5 -15.55 1.11 4.29
C ILE A 5 -14.08 0.67 4.33
N ILE A 6 -13.35 0.93 3.25
CA ILE A 6 -11.91 0.73 3.21
C ILE A 6 -11.24 1.97 3.80
N LYS A 7 -10.54 1.77 4.91
CA LYS A 7 -9.79 2.82 5.63
C LYS A 7 -8.31 2.68 5.34
N TRP A 8 -7.81 3.51 4.48
CA TRP A 8 -6.45 3.46 3.99
C TRP A 8 -5.44 4.12 4.92
N GLY A 9 -4.32 3.44 5.15
CA GLY A 9 -3.09 4.03 5.63
C GLY A 9 -2.09 4.22 4.47
N PHE A 10 -1.64 5.42 4.24
CA PHE A 10 -0.67 5.74 3.20
C PHE A 10 0.74 5.73 3.76
N ILE A 11 1.60 4.87 3.22
CA ILE A 11 3.04 4.89 3.47
C ILE A 11 3.71 5.62 2.30
N GLY A 12 4.12 6.87 2.56
CA GLY A 12 4.70 7.78 1.59
C GLY A 12 3.84 9.01 1.33
N CYS A 13 4.44 10.19 1.41
CA CYS A 13 3.82 11.50 1.19
C CYS A 13 4.48 12.22 0.00
N GLY A 14 4.72 11.48 -1.08
CA GLY A 14 5.33 11.99 -2.30
C GLY A 14 4.33 12.63 -3.26
N GLU A 15 4.83 13.09 -4.41
CA GLU A 15 3.99 13.73 -5.44
C GLU A 15 2.93 12.79 -6.02
N VAL A 16 3.21 11.49 -6.11
CA VAL A 16 2.25 10.50 -6.61
C VAL A 16 1.01 10.46 -5.72
N THR A 17 1.19 10.42 -4.41
CA THR A 17 0.09 10.47 -3.46
C THR A 17 -0.58 11.84 -3.40
N LYS A 18 0.18 12.91 -3.65
CA LYS A 18 -0.34 14.27 -3.58
C LYS A 18 -1.22 14.64 -4.77
N TYR A 19 -0.83 14.29 -5.98
CA TYR A 19 -1.46 14.80 -7.20
C TYR A 19 -2.14 13.73 -8.06
N LYS A 20 -1.74 12.46 -7.95
CA LYS A 20 -2.24 11.38 -8.81
C LYS A 20 -3.21 10.47 -8.07
N SER A 21 -2.71 9.54 -7.30
CA SER A 21 -3.52 8.49 -6.67
C SER A 21 -4.26 8.95 -5.42
N GLY A 22 -3.65 9.77 -4.56
CA GLY A 22 -4.26 10.17 -3.29
C GLY A 22 -5.66 10.76 -3.40
N PRO A 23 -5.91 11.74 -4.29
CA PRO A 23 -7.25 12.28 -4.46
C PRO A 23 -8.29 11.26 -4.93
N ALA A 24 -7.89 10.25 -5.69
CA ALA A 24 -8.80 9.20 -6.14
C ALA A 24 -9.33 8.36 -4.98
N PHE A 25 -8.47 8.00 -4.02
CA PHE A 25 -8.87 7.22 -2.85
C PHE A 25 -9.89 7.93 -1.96
N GLN A 26 -9.88 9.26 -1.94
CA GLN A 26 -10.82 10.06 -1.16
C GLN A 26 -12.15 10.35 -1.90
N LYS A 27 -12.20 10.13 -3.21
CA LYS A 27 -13.40 10.39 -4.04
C LYS A 27 -14.25 9.14 -4.27
N ILE A 28 -13.68 7.96 -4.06
CA ILE A 28 -14.38 6.70 -4.24
C ILE A 28 -15.31 6.46 -3.05
N GLU A 29 -16.56 6.11 -3.34
CA GLU A 29 -17.52 5.69 -2.33
C GLU A 29 -16.98 4.50 -1.54
N ASN A 30 -17.21 4.49 -0.23
CA ASN A 30 -16.70 3.48 0.69
C ASN A 30 -15.15 3.39 0.78
N SER A 31 -14.46 4.49 0.51
CA SER A 31 -13.01 4.60 0.61
C SER A 31 -12.61 5.88 1.33
N GLU A 32 -11.82 5.76 2.38
CA GLU A 32 -11.31 6.86 3.20
C GLU A 32 -9.81 6.72 3.42
N VAL A 33 -9.09 7.85 3.42
CA VAL A 33 -7.71 7.89 3.87
C VAL A 33 -7.68 8.39 5.30
N VAL A 34 -7.36 7.52 6.25
CA VAL A 34 -7.44 7.83 7.69
C VAL A 34 -6.08 8.14 8.31
N ALA A 35 -5.00 7.70 7.69
CA ALA A 35 -3.65 7.91 8.20
C ALA A 35 -2.63 8.04 7.05
N VAL A 36 -1.58 8.80 7.30
CA VAL A 36 -0.42 8.91 6.40
C VAL A 36 0.88 8.80 7.19
N MET A 37 1.91 8.29 6.55
CA MET A 37 3.23 8.14 7.13
C MET A 37 4.32 8.68 6.19
N SER A 38 5.26 9.39 6.77
CA SER A 38 6.55 9.73 6.15
C SER A 38 7.64 9.68 7.23
N ARG A 39 8.82 9.17 6.89
CA ARG A 39 9.99 9.21 7.79
C ARG A 39 10.36 10.63 8.25
N ASN A 40 9.91 11.64 7.53
CA ASN A 40 9.92 13.02 7.98
C ASN A 40 8.54 13.36 8.55
N GLY A 41 8.44 13.42 9.89
CA GLY A 41 7.19 13.67 10.59
C GLY A 41 6.55 15.02 10.23
N ASP A 42 7.34 16.08 10.04
CA ASP A 42 6.82 17.39 9.63
C ASP A 42 6.16 17.32 8.25
N LYS A 43 6.76 16.54 7.33
CA LYS A 43 6.17 16.29 6.02
C LYS A 43 4.86 15.52 6.12
N ALA A 44 4.81 14.49 6.95
CA ALA A 44 3.58 13.72 7.19
C ALA A 44 2.48 14.59 7.78
N LYS A 45 2.81 15.38 8.78
CA LYS A 45 1.89 16.31 9.45
C LYS A 45 1.33 17.37 8.49
N THR A 46 2.20 17.98 7.68
CA THR A 46 1.80 18.97 6.69
C THR A 46 0.88 18.35 5.64
N TYR A 47 1.25 17.18 5.13
CA TYR A 47 0.44 16.44 4.16
C TYR A 47 -0.95 16.09 4.71
N ALA A 48 -1.02 15.59 5.94
CA ALA A 48 -2.27 15.27 6.61
C ALA A 48 -3.18 16.50 6.74
N LYS A 49 -2.61 17.63 7.16
CA LYS A 49 -3.35 18.91 7.31
C LYS A 49 -3.89 19.40 5.97
N GLU A 50 -3.06 19.40 4.92
CA GLU A 50 -3.45 19.86 3.57
C GLU A 50 -4.56 19.00 2.95
N ARG A 51 -4.62 17.72 3.30
CA ARG A 51 -5.56 16.75 2.73
C ARG A 51 -6.74 16.40 3.63
N GLY A 52 -6.82 16.99 4.83
CA GLY A 52 -7.88 16.69 5.78
C GLY A 52 -7.82 15.25 6.33
N ILE A 53 -6.61 14.67 6.42
CA ILE A 53 -6.41 13.32 6.96
C ILE A 53 -6.20 13.43 8.47
N PRO A 54 -6.96 12.66 9.28
CA PRO A 54 -6.98 12.86 10.73
C PRO A 54 -5.71 12.45 11.45
N LYS A 55 -4.94 11.49 10.91
CA LYS A 55 -3.77 10.92 11.58
C LYS A 55 -2.52 10.99 10.71
N TRP A 56 -1.39 11.16 11.35
CA TRP A 56 -0.08 11.07 10.71
C TRP A 56 0.94 10.38 11.61
N TYR A 57 1.91 9.71 11.00
CA TYR A 57 2.96 8.95 11.68
C TYR A 57 4.32 9.23 11.02
N ASP A 58 5.40 9.09 11.77
CA ASP A 58 6.77 9.10 11.25
C ASP A 58 7.40 7.71 11.24
N ASP A 59 6.71 6.73 11.80
CA ASP A 59 7.05 5.32 11.80
C ASP A 59 5.99 4.48 11.09
N ALA A 60 6.43 3.57 10.21
CA ALA A 60 5.51 2.74 9.43
C ALA A 60 4.80 1.68 10.28
N GLN A 61 5.46 1.17 11.33
CA GLN A 61 4.86 0.16 12.20
C GLN A 61 3.69 0.75 12.99
N GLU A 62 3.82 1.98 13.46
CA GLU A 62 2.73 2.68 14.17
C GLU A 62 1.50 2.85 13.28
N LEU A 63 1.69 3.23 12.01
CA LEU A 63 0.58 3.30 11.04
C LEU A 63 -0.04 1.92 10.78
N ILE A 64 0.80 0.89 10.62
CA ILE A 64 0.34 -0.48 10.35
C ILE A 64 -0.43 -1.06 11.56
N ASP A 65 -0.03 -0.71 12.77
CA ASP A 65 -0.66 -1.19 14.01
C ASP A 65 -1.93 -0.40 14.37
N ASP A 66 -2.19 0.72 13.72
CA ASP A 66 -3.43 1.49 13.92
C ASP A 66 -4.66 0.64 13.53
N GLU A 67 -5.53 0.38 14.50
CA GLU A 67 -6.74 -0.44 14.33
C GLU A 67 -7.75 0.14 13.32
N GLU A 68 -7.73 1.46 13.11
CA GLU A 68 -8.59 2.09 12.10
C GLU A 68 -8.11 1.84 10.67
N VAL A 69 -6.82 1.61 10.47
CA VAL A 69 -6.25 1.27 9.16
C VAL A 69 -6.57 -0.17 8.84
N ASN A 70 -7.37 -0.42 7.82
CA ASN A 70 -7.71 -1.77 7.37
C ASN A 70 -7.13 -2.15 6.00
N ALA A 71 -6.46 -1.22 5.34
CA ALA A 71 -5.71 -1.46 4.10
C ALA A 71 -4.52 -0.47 4.03
N VAL A 72 -3.42 -0.90 3.44
CA VAL A 72 -2.20 -0.10 3.33
C VAL A 72 -1.87 0.19 1.87
N TYR A 73 -1.64 1.45 1.55
CA TYR A 73 -1.14 1.90 0.25
C TYR A 73 0.32 2.32 0.37
N ILE A 74 1.20 1.74 -0.44
CA ILE A 74 2.64 1.98 -0.43
C ILE A 74 3.04 2.76 -1.67
N ALA A 75 3.51 3.98 -1.48
CA ALA A 75 3.95 4.90 -2.52
C ALA A 75 5.28 5.58 -2.16
N THR A 76 6.18 4.82 -1.58
CA THR A 76 7.56 5.19 -1.29
C THR A 76 8.47 4.90 -2.51
N PRO A 77 9.76 5.22 -2.47
CA PRO A 77 10.71 4.73 -3.46
C PRO A 77 10.72 3.18 -3.52
N PRO A 78 10.91 2.57 -4.70
CA PRO A 78 10.83 1.12 -4.90
C PRO A 78 11.69 0.27 -3.97
N SER A 79 12.83 0.80 -3.53
CA SER A 79 13.74 0.11 -2.60
C SER A 79 13.13 -0.23 -1.24
N SER A 80 12.04 0.40 -0.85
CA SER A 80 11.35 0.15 0.41
C SER A 80 10.01 -0.59 0.26
N HIS A 81 9.56 -0.83 -0.98
CA HIS A 81 8.26 -1.45 -1.23
C HIS A 81 8.13 -2.84 -0.60
N ALA A 82 9.12 -3.72 -0.80
CA ALA A 82 9.08 -5.08 -0.25
C ALA A 82 9.03 -5.07 1.29
N THR A 83 9.82 -4.22 1.93
CA THR A 83 9.84 -4.11 3.39
C THR A 83 8.48 -3.73 3.94
N TYR A 84 7.88 -2.65 3.47
CA TYR A 84 6.59 -2.18 3.95
C TYR A 84 5.43 -3.11 3.58
N ALA A 85 5.48 -3.74 2.40
CA ALA A 85 4.50 -4.72 2.01
C ALA A 85 4.50 -5.94 2.95
N ILE A 86 5.67 -6.49 3.25
CA ILE A 86 5.82 -7.65 4.13
C ILE A 86 5.38 -7.29 5.56
N MET A 87 5.76 -6.13 6.08
CA MET A 87 5.30 -5.66 7.39
C MET A 87 3.78 -5.59 7.47
N SER A 88 3.13 -4.99 6.48
CA SER A 88 1.68 -4.85 6.42
C SER A 88 0.97 -6.20 6.32
N MET A 89 1.48 -7.11 5.48
CA MET A 89 0.91 -8.45 5.31
C MET A 89 1.07 -9.32 6.56
N LYS A 90 2.19 -9.20 7.29
CA LYS A 90 2.38 -9.85 8.60
C LYS A 90 1.34 -9.37 9.62
N ALA A 91 0.98 -8.11 9.58
CA ALA A 91 -0.09 -7.55 10.42
C ALA A 91 -1.50 -7.91 9.94
N GLY A 92 -1.62 -8.69 8.88
CA GLY A 92 -2.90 -9.13 8.33
C GLY A 92 -3.65 -8.08 7.52
N LYS A 93 -2.97 -7.02 7.06
CA LYS A 93 -3.58 -5.95 6.29
C LYS A 93 -3.33 -6.11 4.79
N PRO A 94 -4.35 -5.97 3.95
CA PRO A 94 -4.20 -5.96 2.49
C PRO A 94 -3.36 -4.77 2.05
N VAL A 95 -2.60 -4.97 0.98
CA VAL A 95 -1.62 -4.01 0.50
C VAL A 95 -1.86 -3.66 -0.96
N TYR A 96 -1.77 -2.38 -1.27
CA TYR A 96 -1.67 -1.85 -2.62
C TYR A 96 -0.29 -1.22 -2.78
N ILE A 97 0.50 -1.70 -3.74
CA ILE A 97 1.87 -1.23 -3.97
C ILE A 97 1.96 -0.48 -5.29
N GLU A 98 2.55 0.73 -5.27
CA GLU A 98 2.88 1.45 -6.49
C GLU A 98 3.95 0.73 -7.31
N LYS A 99 3.92 0.98 -8.60
CA LYS A 99 4.89 0.43 -9.55
C LYS A 99 6.28 1.11 -9.38
N PRO A 100 7.36 0.37 -9.61
CA PRO A 100 7.43 -1.09 -9.74
C PRO A 100 7.18 -1.78 -8.39
N MET A 101 6.67 -3.02 -8.41
CA MET A 101 6.32 -3.75 -7.19
C MET A 101 7.50 -3.87 -6.21
N ALA A 102 8.70 -4.12 -6.73
CA ALA A 102 9.95 -4.18 -5.99
C ALA A 102 11.14 -3.92 -6.91
N VAL A 103 12.34 -3.87 -6.37
CA VAL A 103 13.57 -3.61 -7.15
C VAL A 103 14.09 -4.87 -7.81
N THR A 104 13.93 -6.05 -7.17
CA THR A 104 14.44 -7.31 -7.65
C THR A 104 13.34 -8.36 -7.80
N TYR A 105 13.61 -9.37 -8.64
CA TYR A 105 12.73 -10.52 -8.80
C TYR A 105 12.55 -11.30 -7.48
N GLU A 106 13.61 -11.44 -6.70
CA GLU A 106 13.59 -12.11 -5.40
C GLU A 106 12.68 -11.40 -4.41
N GLU A 107 12.69 -10.07 -4.39
CA GLU A 107 11.77 -9.28 -3.57
C GLU A 107 10.31 -9.50 -4.00
N CYS A 108 10.03 -9.53 -5.30
CA CYS A 108 8.71 -9.84 -5.82
C CYS A 108 8.24 -11.24 -5.38
N CYS A 109 9.14 -12.24 -5.45
CA CYS A 109 8.84 -13.58 -4.97
C CYS A 109 8.53 -13.62 -3.47
N ARG A 110 9.27 -12.88 -2.65
CA ARG A 110 9.03 -12.78 -1.20
C ARG A 110 7.66 -12.17 -0.90
N ILE A 111 7.26 -11.14 -1.62
CA ILE A 111 5.94 -10.53 -1.48
C ILE A 111 4.85 -11.56 -1.86
N ASN A 112 5.02 -12.25 -2.98
CA ASN A 112 4.05 -13.22 -3.49
C ASN A 112 4.00 -14.54 -2.70
N ALA A 113 5.02 -14.84 -1.90
CA ALA A 113 5.08 -16.05 -1.08
C ALA A 113 4.17 -15.99 0.16
N PHE A 114 3.64 -14.82 0.51
CA PHE A 114 2.72 -14.69 1.62
C PHE A 114 1.42 -15.48 1.36
N PRO A 115 0.90 -16.21 2.36
CA PRO A 115 -0.25 -17.09 2.17
C PRO A 115 -1.48 -16.33 1.68
N LYS A 116 -2.02 -16.77 0.56
CA LYS A 116 -3.23 -16.20 -0.08
C LYS A 116 -4.53 -16.42 0.70
N LYS A 117 -4.49 -16.97 1.89
CA LYS A 117 -5.68 -17.23 2.73
C LYS A 117 -6.37 -15.98 3.27
N ARG A 118 -5.73 -14.84 3.19
CA ARG A 118 -6.36 -13.54 3.36
C ARG A 118 -6.25 -12.86 2.00
N VAL A 119 -7.35 -12.41 1.46
CA VAL A 119 -7.45 -11.82 0.12
C VAL A 119 -6.58 -10.55 0.07
N PHE A 120 -5.31 -10.73 -0.26
CA PHE A 120 -4.36 -9.66 -0.45
C PHE A 120 -4.25 -9.42 -1.95
N HIS A 121 -4.79 -8.30 -2.40
CA HIS A 121 -4.49 -7.83 -3.73
C HIS A 121 -3.21 -7.00 -3.66
N VAL A 122 -2.11 -7.60 -4.11
CA VAL A 122 -0.96 -6.83 -4.56
C VAL A 122 -1.37 -6.30 -5.93
N CYS A 123 -1.87 -5.09 -5.97
CA CYS A 123 -2.14 -4.42 -7.23
C CYS A 123 -0.92 -3.57 -7.56
N CYS A 124 -0.04 -4.10 -8.38
CA CYS A 124 0.82 -3.25 -9.18
C CYS A 124 -0.07 -2.69 -10.29
N VAL A 125 -0.14 -1.40 -10.44
CA VAL A 125 -0.67 -0.78 -11.66
C VAL A 125 0.34 -1.06 -12.78
N LEU A 126 0.37 -2.30 -13.25
CA LEU A 126 1.05 -2.65 -14.49
C LEU A 126 0.09 -2.37 -15.64
N PRO A 127 0.58 -1.82 -16.76
CA PRO A 127 -0.22 -1.78 -17.97
C PRO A 127 -0.74 -3.19 -18.30
N PRO A 128 -1.93 -3.33 -18.91
CA PRO A 128 -2.63 -4.60 -19.05
C PRO A 128 -1.88 -5.73 -19.76
N LEU A 129 -0.73 -5.44 -20.37
CA LEU A 129 0.10 -6.43 -21.06
C LEU A 129 0.76 -7.46 -20.14
N PHE A 130 0.98 -7.14 -18.87
CA PHE A 130 1.65 -8.05 -17.93
C PHE A 130 0.70 -8.90 -17.08
N CYS A 131 -0.59 -8.58 -17.05
CA CYS A 131 -1.60 -9.45 -16.42
C CYS A 131 -1.96 -10.68 -17.27
N LEU A 132 -1.44 -10.80 -18.49
CA LEU A 132 -1.72 -11.88 -19.44
C LEU A 132 -0.62 -12.95 -19.49
N LEU A 133 0.37 -12.92 -18.62
CA LEU A 133 1.28 -14.07 -18.52
C LEU A 133 0.48 -15.26 -17.96
N PRO A 134 0.37 -16.36 -18.74
CA PRO A 134 -0.31 -17.55 -18.27
C PRO A 134 0.38 -18.01 -16.99
N LYS A 135 -0.39 -18.57 -16.05
CA LYS A 135 0.12 -19.25 -14.87
C LYS A 135 1.00 -20.42 -15.33
N GLY A 136 2.19 -20.11 -15.81
CA GLY A 136 3.19 -21.10 -16.16
C GLY A 136 3.61 -21.81 -14.89
N LYS A 137 3.38 -23.11 -14.81
CA LYS A 137 4.00 -23.99 -13.86
C LYS A 137 5.50 -23.77 -13.99
N VAL A 138 6.12 -23.14 -13.00
CA VAL A 138 7.56 -23.22 -12.82
C VAL A 138 7.82 -24.65 -12.35
N THR A 139 8.03 -25.55 -13.29
CA THR A 139 8.61 -26.85 -12.98
C THR A 139 10.06 -26.59 -12.64
N GLY A 140 10.43 -26.85 -11.37
CA GLY A 140 11.79 -26.75 -10.92
C GLY A 140 12.73 -27.65 -11.70
N ARG A 141 13.91 -27.14 -11.95
CA ARG A 141 15.14 -27.91 -12.05
C ARG A 141 16.19 -27.26 -11.18
#